data_4b545a0b449c2638a83568062d446bbb
#
_entry.id   4b545a0b449c2638a83568062d446bbb
#
_cell.length_a   1.000
_cell.length_b   1.000
_cell.length_c   1.000
_cell.angle_alpha   90.00
_cell.angle_beta   90.00
_cell.angle_gamma   90.00
#
_symmetry.space_group_name_H-M   'P 1'
#
loop_
_entity.id
_entity.type
_entity.pdbx_description
1 polymer ?
#
loop_
_entity_poly.entity_id
_entity_poly.type
_entity_poly.pdbx_seq_one_letter_code
_entity_poly.pdbx_strand_id
1 'polypeptide(L)'
;MESFIGWIGGKRALRRAILERFPDDEVGRYIEVFGGAAWVLFAKEKKANQLEVYNDINGNLVNLFRCVKYHCGELQRELEWMLTSREQFFDCLTQYQARGLTDIQRAARFFYAVKISFGCDNRTYATSSKQIDNAVEYMTKVQERLRGVNIENKDFADLIKVYDRPTALFYLDPPYADYRIEEVTRTSTLAGSGNNQTQYAELIIRNF
;
A
#
# COMPACT_ATOMS: atom_id res chain seq x y z
N MET A 1 -13.29 -3.76 0.02
CA MET A 1 -13.35 -3.18 -1.33
C MET A 1 -12.16 -3.65 -2.18
N GLU A 2 -12.10 -3.30 -3.49
CA GLU A 2 -10.96 -3.64 -4.37
C GLU A 2 -9.91 -2.52 -4.35
N SER A 3 -8.67 -2.82 -4.75
CA SER A 3 -7.68 -1.79 -5.01
C SER A 3 -7.95 -1.12 -6.38
N PHE A 4 -7.61 0.15 -6.49
CA PHE A 4 -7.74 0.94 -7.74
C PHE A 4 -6.53 0.78 -8.67
N ILE A 5 -5.42 0.24 -8.14
CA ILE A 5 -4.17 0.02 -8.87
C ILE A 5 -3.74 -1.44 -8.76
N GLY A 6 -3.15 -1.97 -9.83
CA GLY A 6 -2.43 -3.24 -9.78
C GLY A 6 -1.00 -3.03 -9.30
N TRP A 7 -0.44 -4.04 -8.64
CA TRP A 7 0.95 -4.02 -8.18
C TRP A 7 1.54 -5.41 -8.21
N ILE A 8 2.82 -5.54 -8.58
CA ILE A 8 3.51 -6.83 -8.61
C ILE A 8 3.58 -7.38 -7.18
N GLY A 9 3.26 -8.66 -7.00
CA GLY A 9 3.17 -9.27 -5.66
C GLY A 9 1.89 -8.97 -4.90
N GLY A 10 0.95 -8.22 -5.47
CA GLY A 10 -0.30 -7.82 -4.81
C GLY A 10 -1.14 -9.01 -4.32
N LYS A 11 -1.62 -8.94 -3.10
CA LYS A 11 -2.31 -10.05 -2.38
C LYS A 11 -3.82 -10.14 -2.67
N ARG A 12 -4.25 -9.80 -3.89
CA ARG A 12 -5.68 -9.83 -4.26
C ARG A 12 -6.36 -11.16 -3.95
N ALA A 13 -5.72 -12.27 -4.33
CA ALA A 13 -6.28 -13.62 -4.12
C ALA A 13 -6.20 -14.06 -2.65
N LEU A 14 -5.17 -13.63 -1.94
CA LEU A 14 -4.87 -14.09 -0.57
C LEU A 14 -5.46 -13.20 0.53
N ARG A 15 -5.98 -12.00 0.20
CA ARG A 15 -6.40 -10.99 1.19
C ARG A 15 -7.40 -11.50 2.23
N ARG A 16 -8.33 -12.39 1.85
CA ARG A 16 -9.30 -12.98 2.77
C ARG A 16 -8.63 -13.92 3.76
N ALA A 17 -7.82 -14.85 3.25
CA ALA A 17 -7.07 -15.79 4.07
C ALA A 17 -6.07 -15.09 5.02
N ILE A 18 -5.53 -13.93 4.62
CA ILE A 18 -4.68 -13.08 5.47
C ILE A 18 -5.52 -12.48 6.59
N LEU A 19 -6.66 -11.88 6.28
CA LEU A 19 -7.55 -11.26 7.27
C LEU A 19 -8.09 -12.26 8.31
N GLU A 20 -8.38 -13.50 7.89
CA GLU A 20 -8.81 -14.58 8.77
C GLU A 20 -7.74 -14.99 9.81
N ARG A 21 -6.50 -14.61 9.60
CA ARG A 21 -5.37 -14.85 10.51
C ARG A 21 -5.02 -13.67 11.40
N PHE A 22 -5.73 -12.57 11.26
CA PHE A 22 -5.54 -11.45 12.16
C PHE A 22 -6.07 -11.81 13.54
N PRO A 23 -5.43 -11.33 14.62
CA PRO A 23 -5.89 -11.60 15.97
C PRO A 23 -7.31 -11.06 16.20
N ASP A 24 -8.09 -11.80 16.99
CA ASP A 24 -9.43 -11.38 17.43
C ASP A 24 -9.37 -10.30 18.52
N ASP A 25 -8.20 -10.13 19.15
CA ASP A 25 -7.95 -9.16 20.20
C ASP A 25 -8.15 -7.72 19.73
N GLU A 26 -8.29 -6.80 20.68
CA GLU A 26 -8.44 -5.37 20.38
C GLU A 26 -7.18 -4.81 19.74
N VAL A 27 -7.21 -4.67 18.41
CA VAL A 27 -6.17 -4.01 17.63
C VAL A 27 -6.47 -2.52 17.56
N GLY A 28 -5.74 -1.73 18.34
CA GLY A 28 -5.87 -0.27 18.35
C GLY A 28 -5.19 0.41 17.16
N ARG A 29 -4.21 -0.25 16.52
CA ARG A 29 -3.48 0.25 15.37
C ARG A 29 -3.23 -0.87 14.36
N TYR A 30 -3.56 -0.63 13.11
CA TYR A 30 -3.24 -1.50 11.99
C TYR A 30 -2.24 -0.81 11.06
N ILE A 31 -1.09 -1.40 10.84
CA ILE A 31 -0.01 -0.83 10.05
C ILE A 31 0.35 -1.76 8.90
N GLU A 32 0.09 -1.34 7.67
CA GLU A 32 0.51 -2.01 6.44
C GLU A 32 1.86 -1.45 6.01
N VAL A 33 2.95 -2.21 6.27
CA VAL A 33 4.34 -1.73 6.21
C VAL A 33 4.85 -1.64 4.78
N PHE A 34 4.54 -2.66 3.97
CA PHE A 34 4.86 -2.74 2.54
C PHE A 34 3.54 -2.73 1.76
N GLY A 35 2.94 -1.55 1.68
CA GLY A 35 1.54 -1.42 1.31
C GLY A 35 1.22 -1.81 -0.14
N GLY A 36 2.12 -1.54 -1.08
CA GLY A 36 1.89 -1.83 -2.48
C GLY A 36 0.51 -1.31 -2.94
N ALA A 37 -0.30 -2.18 -3.53
CA ALA A 37 -1.67 -1.84 -3.94
C ALA A 37 -2.69 -1.80 -2.78
N ALA A 38 -2.27 -1.94 -1.52
CA ALA A 38 -3.14 -1.93 -0.32
C ALA A 38 -4.31 -2.94 -0.35
N TRP A 39 -4.08 -4.13 -0.90
CA TRP A 39 -5.14 -5.13 -1.05
C TRP A 39 -5.73 -5.58 0.29
N VAL A 40 -4.92 -5.69 1.34
CA VAL A 40 -5.37 -6.12 2.66
C VAL A 40 -6.07 -4.97 3.37
N LEU A 41 -5.51 -3.76 3.36
CA LEU A 41 -6.12 -2.54 3.90
C LEU A 41 -7.51 -2.29 3.32
N PHE A 42 -7.67 -2.43 1.98
CA PHE A 42 -8.97 -2.20 1.33
C PHE A 42 -9.98 -3.32 1.58
N ALA A 43 -9.53 -4.55 1.80
CA ALA A 43 -10.41 -5.67 2.13
C ALA A 43 -10.80 -5.70 3.61
N LYS A 44 -9.94 -5.15 4.48
CA LYS A 44 -10.18 -5.05 5.91
C LYS A 44 -11.36 -4.13 6.21
N GLU A 45 -12.20 -4.54 7.14
CA GLU A 45 -13.25 -3.70 7.69
C GLU A 45 -12.63 -2.56 8.53
N LYS A 46 -13.15 -1.35 8.33
CA LYS A 46 -12.73 -0.18 9.11
C LYS A 46 -13.37 -0.25 10.48
N LYS A 47 -12.56 -0.36 11.52
CA LYS A 47 -13.01 -0.32 12.91
C LYS A 47 -13.05 1.12 13.44
N ALA A 48 -14.07 1.46 14.23
CA ALA A 48 -14.10 2.72 14.96
C ALA A 48 -12.92 2.78 15.96
N ASN A 49 -12.33 3.95 16.11
CA ASN A 49 -11.20 4.20 17.02
C ASN A 49 -9.91 3.42 16.71
N GLN A 50 -9.82 2.73 15.57
CA GLN A 50 -8.60 2.09 15.12
C GLN A 50 -7.81 3.05 14.21
N LEU A 51 -6.54 3.31 14.54
CA LEU A 51 -5.60 3.99 13.66
C LEU A 51 -5.20 3.03 12.53
N GLU A 52 -5.38 3.44 11.29
CA GLU A 52 -4.88 2.71 10.11
C GLU A 52 -3.73 3.47 9.48
N VAL A 53 -2.65 2.77 9.16
CA VAL A 53 -1.45 3.32 8.52
C VAL A 53 -1.13 2.52 7.27
N TYR A 54 -1.00 3.22 6.16
CA TYR A 54 -0.45 2.71 4.91
C TYR A 54 0.96 3.27 4.74
N ASN A 55 1.92 2.41 4.46
CA ASN A 55 3.28 2.81 4.16
C ASN A 55 3.81 2.06 2.94
N ASP A 56 4.64 2.72 2.16
CA ASP A 56 5.49 2.09 1.15
C ASP A 56 6.76 2.91 0.97
N ILE A 57 7.85 2.24 0.62
CA ILE A 57 9.12 2.92 0.32
C ILE A 57 9.08 3.61 -1.05
N ASN A 58 8.22 3.19 -1.96
CA ASN A 58 8.07 3.77 -3.29
C ASN A 58 7.36 5.13 -3.21
N GLY A 59 8.14 6.21 -3.27
CA GLY A 59 7.63 7.58 -3.17
C GLY A 59 6.61 7.96 -4.25
N ASN A 60 6.65 7.36 -5.44
CA ASN A 60 5.66 7.62 -6.49
C ASN A 60 4.32 6.95 -6.17
N LEU A 61 4.38 5.73 -5.64
CA LEU A 61 3.19 5.03 -5.18
C LEU A 61 2.52 5.77 -4.01
N VAL A 62 3.31 6.17 -3.01
CA VAL A 62 2.83 6.96 -1.87
C VAL A 62 2.25 8.30 -2.32
N ASN A 63 2.90 8.99 -3.27
CA ASN A 63 2.38 10.22 -3.84
C ASN A 63 1.02 10.00 -4.52
N LEU A 64 0.86 8.91 -5.27
CA LEU A 64 -0.42 8.55 -5.86
C LEU A 64 -1.52 8.36 -4.80
N PHE A 65 -1.24 7.61 -3.73
CA PHE A 65 -2.21 7.42 -2.64
C PHE A 65 -2.55 8.74 -1.93
N ARG A 66 -1.58 9.64 -1.74
CA ARG A 66 -1.81 10.98 -1.19
C ARG A 66 -2.69 11.83 -2.12
N CYS A 67 -2.43 11.81 -3.42
CA CYS A 67 -3.25 12.53 -4.40
C CYS A 67 -4.68 11.98 -4.47
N VAL A 68 -4.87 10.66 -4.44
CA VAL A 68 -6.22 10.08 -4.36
C VAL A 68 -6.91 10.50 -3.06
N LYS A 69 -6.22 10.55 -1.93
CA LYS A 69 -6.81 10.94 -0.65
C LYS A 69 -7.20 12.42 -0.59
N TYR A 70 -6.35 13.32 -1.06
CA TYR A 70 -6.49 14.76 -0.82
C TYR A 70 -6.89 15.58 -2.05
N HIS A 71 -6.60 15.07 -3.26
CA HIS A 71 -6.75 15.78 -4.54
C HIS A 71 -7.40 14.90 -5.62
N CYS A 72 -8.37 14.07 -5.22
CA CYS A 72 -8.97 13.07 -6.11
C CYS A 72 -9.56 13.70 -7.38
N GLY A 73 -10.34 14.76 -7.25
CA GLY A 73 -10.97 15.42 -8.40
C GLY A 73 -9.96 16.04 -9.38
N GLU A 74 -8.88 16.62 -8.86
CA GLU A 74 -7.80 17.18 -9.68
C GLU A 74 -7.02 16.07 -10.39
N LEU A 75 -6.77 14.96 -9.71
CA LEU A 75 -6.13 13.79 -10.30
C LEU A 75 -7.00 13.16 -11.40
N GLN A 76 -8.31 13.03 -11.17
CA GLN A 76 -9.25 12.53 -12.17
C GLN A 76 -9.25 13.42 -13.42
N ARG A 77 -9.32 14.74 -13.25
CA ARG A 77 -9.25 15.70 -14.37
C ARG A 77 -7.95 15.60 -15.16
N GLU A 78 -6.81 15.43 -14.50
CA GLU A 78 -5.52 15.25 -15.18
C GLU A 78 -5.50 13.95 -15.99
N LEU A 79 -6.14 12.88 -15.49
CA LEU A 79 -6.24 11.59 -16.20
C LEU A 79 -7.21 11.61 -17.38
N GLU A 80 -8.25 12.42 -17.37
CA GLU A 80 -9.21 12.59 -18.47
C GLU A 80 -8.54 13.09 -19.76
N TRP A 81 -7.45 13.85 -19.65
CA TRP A 81 -6.68 14.35 -20.80
C TRP A 81 -5.71 13.33 -21.40
N MET A 82 -5.52 12.18 -20.74
CA MET A 82 -4.54 11.17 -21.18
C MET A 82 -5.14 10.19 -22.18
N LEU A 83 -4.64 10.25 -23.42
CA LEU A 83 -5.04 9.33 -24.48
C LEU A 83 -4.39 7.96 -24.30
N THR A 84 -5.16 6.89 -24.51
CA THR A 84 -4.63 5.54 -24.48
C THR A 84 -3.82 5.26 -25.73
N SER A 85 -2.51 5.45 -25.67
CA SER A 85 -1.57 5.21 -26.75
C SER A 85 -0.22 4.68 -26.24
N ARG A 86 0.52 4.04 -27.14
CA ARG A 86 1.87 3.57 -26.85
C ARG A 86 2.83 4.74 -26.61
N GLU A 87 2.72 5.80 -27.38
CA GLU A 87 3.52 7.03 -27.24
C GLU A 87 3.30 7.63 -25.85
N GLN A 88 2.04 7.89 -25.50
CA GLN A 88 1.68 8.42 -24.17
C GLN A 88 2.21 7.54 -23.02
N PHE A 89 2.24 6.22 -23.23
CA PHE A 89 2.78 5.30 -22.22
C PHE A 89 4.28 5.53 -21.98
N PHE A 90 5.08 5.59 -23.05
CA PHE A 90 6.53 5.81 -22.92
C PHE A 90 6.86 7.22 -22.43
N ASP A 91 6.08 8.21 -22.83
CA ASP A 91 6.17 9.57 -22.31
C ASP A 91 5.93 9.59 -20.79
N CYS A 92 4.87 8.94 -20.33
CA CYS A 92 4.58 8.83 -18.90
C CYS A 92 5.69 8.15 -18.12
N LEU A 93 6.28 7.06 -18.64
CA LEU A 93 7.42 6.36 -18.01
C LEU A 93 8.62 7.28 -17.78
N THR A 94 8.88 8.18 -18.70
CA THR A 94 9.97 9.14 -18.59
C THR A 94 9.60 10.32 -17.70
N GLN A 95 8.40 10.86 -17.89
CA GLN A 95 7.95 12.10 -17.26
C GLN A 95 7.74 11.99 -15.77
N TYR A 96 7.15 10.90 -15.24
CA TYR A 96 6.88 10.84 -13.79
C TYR A 96 8.17 10.78 -12.94
N GLN A 97 9.31 10.54 -13.55
CA GLN A 97 10.63 10.58 -12.91
C GLN A 97 11.31 11.94 -13.05
N ALA A 98 10.80 12.80 -13.93
CA ALA A 98 11.37 14.12 -14.19
C ALA A 98 11.06 15.12 -13.07
N ARG A 99 11.93 16.13 -12.92
CA ARG A 99 11.68 17.28 -12.04
C ARG A 99 10.71 18.27 -12.70
N GLY A 100 10.00 19.05 -11.88
CA GLY A 100 9.15 20.15 -12.36
C GLY A 100 7.67 19.81 -12.52
N LEU A 101 7.29 18.54 -12.33
CA LEU A 101 5.87 18.18 -12.27
C LEU A 101 5.30 18.49 -10.88
N THR A 102 4.04 18.89 -10.84
CA THR A 102 3.27 18.91 -9.60
C THR A 102 3.05 17.47 -9.10
N ASP A 103 2.72 17.29 -7.81
CA ASP A 103 2.42 15.96 -7.25
C ASP A 103 1.26 15.29 -7.98
N ILE A 104 0.24 16.05 -8.39
CA ILE A 104 -0.92 15.54 -9.14
C ILE A 104 -0.50 15.07 -10.53
N GLN A 105 0.27 15.86 -11.26
CA GLN A 105 0.78 15.48 -12.58
C GLN A 105 1.68 14.24 -12.54
N ARG A 106 2.53 14.15 -11.53
CA ARG A 106 3.39 12.99 -11.31
C ARG A 106 2.55 11.74 -10.97
N ALA A 107 1.54 11.89 -10.10
CA ALA A 107 0.63 10.81 -9.74
C ALA A 107 -0.17 10.29 -10.93
N ALA A 108 -0.68 11.19 -11.78
CA ALA A 108 -1.43 10.82 -12.98
C ALA A 108 -0.57 10.02 -13.96
N ARG A 109 0.64 10.47 -14.27
CA ARG A 109 1.58 9.77 -15.15
C ARG A 109 2.02 8.42 -14.59
N PHE A 110 2.30 8.37 -13.30
CA PHE A 110 2.65 7.11 -12.63
C PHE A 110 1.48 6.12 -12.66
N PHE A 111 0.27 6.55 -12.29
CA PHE A 111 -0.92 5.72 -12.35
C PHE A 111 -1.18 5.19 -13.76
N TYR A 112 -1.12 6.06 -14.78
CA TYR A 112 -1.29 5.69 -16.16
C TYR A 112 -0.26 4.63 -16.60
N ALA A 113 1.03 4.87 -16.32
CA ALA A 113 2.11 3.95 -16.65
C ALA A 113 1.89 2.56 -16.04
N VAL A 114 1.56 2.48 -14.74
CA VAL A 114 1.26 1.20 -14.08
C VAL A 114 0.01 0.55 -14.68
N LYS A 115 -1.05 1.30 -14.89
CA LYS A 115 -2.35 0.77 -15.33
C LYS A 115 -2.32 0.22 -16.74
N ILE A 116 -1.59 0.87 -17.65
CA ILE A 116 -1.51 0.51 -19.07
C ILE A 116 -0.38 -0.52 -19.33
N SER A 117 0.53 -0.74 -18.36
CA SER A 117 1.58 -1.75 -18.52
C SER A 117 1.05 -3.18 -18.49
N PHE A 118 1.76 -4.07 -19.15
CA PHE A 118 1.51 -5.51 -19.07
C PHE A 118 1.85 -6.02 -17.64
N GLY A 119 0.93 -6.74 -17.01
CA GLY A 119 1.18 -7.27 -15.66
C GLY A 119 1.46 -6.22 -14.57
N CYS A 120 1.22 -4.94 -14.83
CA CYS A 120 1.58 -3.83 -13.93
C CYS A 120 3.09 -3.71 -13.68
N ASP A 121 3.91 -4.16 -14.64
CA ASP A 121 5.39 -4.18 -14.55
C ASP A 121 6.03 -2.80 -14.70
N ASN A 122 5.24 -1.81 -15.15
CA ASN A 122 5.68 -0.43 -15.38
C ASN A 122 6.88 -0.34 -16.36
N ARG A 123 6.92 -1.25 -17.34
CA ARG A 123 7.98 -1.34 -18.36
C ARG A 123 7.44 -1.62 -19.76
N THR A 124 6.46 -2.51 -19.85
CA THR A 124 5.98 -3.07 -21.13
C THR A 124 4.56 -2.59 -21.40
N TYR A 125 4.36 -1.92 -22.56
CA TYR A 125 3.01 -1.52 -22.97
C TYR A 125 2.11 -2.71 -23.22
N ALA A 126 0.93 -2.73 -22.58
CA ALA A 126 -0.07 -3.77 -22.81
C ALA A 126 -0.78 -3.52 -24.15
N THR A 127 -0.76 -4.53 -25.03
CA THR A 127 -1.42 -4.47 -26.36
C THR A 127 -2.93 -4.69 -26.29
N SER A 128 -3.47 -5.06 -25.14
CA SER A 128 -4.93 -5.19 -24.92
C SER A 128 -5.53 -3.83 -24.60
N SER A 129 -6.77 -3.61 -25.03
CA SER A 129 -7.53 -2.37 -24.72
C SER A 129 -7.79 -2.24 -23.21
N LYS A 130 -6.81 -1.77 -22.47
CA LYS A 130 -7.00 -1.38 -21.07
C LYS A 130 -7.55 0.03 -21.04
N GLN A 131 -8.77 0.16 -20.54
CA GLN A 131 -9.38 1.46 -20.28
C GLN A 131 -9.11 1.86 -18.83
N ILE A 132 -8.76 3.12 -18.62
CA ILE A 132 -8.50 3.66 -17.29
C ILE A 132 -9.76 4.22 -16.63
N ASP A 133 -10.81 4.53 -17.42
CA ASP A 133 -12.00 5.27 -17.00
C ASP A 133 -12.68 4.67 -15.75
N ASN A 134 -12.97 3.38 -15.77
CA ASN A 134 -13.59 2.70 -14.61
C ASN A 134 -12.72 2.79 -13.35
N ALA A 135 -11.39 2.82 -13.50
CA ALA A 135 -10.48 2.95 -12.37
C ALA A 135 -10.40 4.39 -11.88
N VAL A 136 -10.51 5.35 -12.78
CA VAL A 136 -10.56 6.79 -12.46
C VAL A 136 -11.85 7.10 -11.68
N GLU A 137 -13.01 6.65 -12.16
CA GLU A 137 -14.27 6.79 -11.45
C GLU A 137 -14.24 6.13 -10.06
N TYR A 138 -13.62 4.96 -9.96
CA TYR A 138 -13.52 4.22 -8.72
C TYR A 138 -12.66 4.93 -7.66
N MET A 139 -11.77 5.86 -8.05
CA MET A 139 -10.92 6.62 -7.12
C MET A 139 -11.74 7.40 -6.08
N THR A 140 -12.95 7.85 -6.39
CA THR A 140 -13.82 8.54 -5.42
C THR A 140 -14.17 7.65 -4.23
N LYS A 141 -14.48 6.36 -4.48
CA LYS A 141 -14.71 5.38 -3.40
C LYS A 141 -13.46 5.09 -2.59
N VAL A 142 -12.31 5.06 -3.28
CA VAL A 142 -11.00 4.89 -2.63
C VAL A 142 -10.67 6.09 -1.74
N GLN A 143 -10.93 7.31 -2.21
CA GLN A 143 -10.77 8.53 -1.42
C GLN A 143 -11.55 8.46 -0.10
N GLU A 144 -12.81 8.05 -0.15
CA GLU A 144 -13.62 7.89 1.06
C GLU A 144 -13.03 6.89 2.03
N ARG A 145 -12.54 5.76 1.53
CA ARG A 145 -11.90 4.72 2.36
C ARG A 145 -10.62 5.22 3.01
N LEU A 146 -9.86 6.06 2.30
CA LEU A 146 -8.57 6.58 2.77
C LEU A 146 -8.70 7.76 3.76
N ARG A 147 -9.87 8.33 3.99
CA ARG A 147 -10.05 9.54 4.83
C ARG A 147 -9.43 9.43 6.22
N GLY A 148 -9.51 8.27 6.86
CA GLY A 148 -8.94 8.05 8.19
C GLY A 148 -7.61 7.30 8.20
N VAL A 149 -7.00 7.05 7.05
CA VAL A 149 -5.74 6.30 6.93
C VAL A 149 -4.56 7.26 6.91
N ASN A 150 -3.58 7.08 7.77
CA ASN A 150 -2.31 7.79 7.68
C ASN A 150 -1.47 7.21 6.54
N ILE A 151 -0.93 8.06 5.68
CA ILE A 151 -0.11 7.66 4.53
C ILE A 151 1.33 8.10 4.79
N GLU A 152 2.20 7.13 5.01
CA GLU A 152 3.63 7.31 5.27
C GLU A 152 4.48 6.92 4.06
N ASN A 153 5.70 7.46 4.01
CA ASN A 153 6.74 7.06 3.07
C ASN A 153 8.05 6.92 3.84
N LYS A 154 8.14 5.84 4.59
CA LYS A 154 9.26 5.59 5.50
C LYS A 154 9.90 4.24 5.22
N ASP A 155 11.18 4.14 5.57
CA ASP A 155 11.80 2.84 5.77
C ASP A 155 11.03 2.05 6.83
N PHE A 156 10.94 0.72 6.65
CA PHE A 156 10.14 -0.15 7.51
C PHE A 156 10.62 -0.12 8.98
N ALA A 157 11.93 -0.06 9.21
CA ALA A 157 12.48 -0.04 10.57
C ALA A 157 12.13 1.26 11.30
N ASP A 158 12.15 2.38 10.60
CA ASP A 158 11.75 3.68 11.18
C ASP A 158 10.24 3.76 11.36
N LEU A 159 9.46 3.17 10.46
CA LEU A 159 8.01 3.07 10.62
C LEU A 159 7.65 2.26 11.87
N ILE A 160 8.24 1.09 12.05
CA ILE A 160 8.00 0.22 13.20
C ILE A 160 8.31 0.98 14.50
N LYS A 161 9.46 1.64 14.61
CA LYS A 161 9.83 2.44 15.80
C LYS A 161 8.76 3.47 16.18
N VAL A 162 8.15 4.12 15.17
CA VAL A 162 7.14 5.16 15.40
C VAL A 162 5.81 4.58 15.88
N TYR A 163 5.39 3.44 15.31
CA TYR A 163 4.05 2.91 15.52
C TYR A 163 3.97 1.73 16.48
N ASP A 164 5.11 1.16 16.94
CA ASP A 164 5.14 0.04 17.87
C ASP A 164 4.49 0.41 19.22
N ARG A 165 3.40 -0.25 19.54
CA ARG A 165 2.61 -0.13 20.78
C ARG A 165 1.98 -1.49 21.10
N PRO A 166 1.58 -1.72 22.36
CA PRO A 166 1.00 -3.00 22.77
C PRO A 166 -0.21 -3.48 21.95
N THR A 167 -0.98 -2.54 21.36
CA THR A 167 -2.15 -2.85 20.53
C THR A 167 -1.90 -2.66 19.03
N ALA A 168 -0.62 -2.64 18.60
CA ALA A 168 -0.27 -2.49 17.19
C ALA A 168 -0.20 -3.85 16.48
N LEU A 169 -0.89 -3.94 15.36
CA LEU A 169 -0.78 -5.05 14.40
C LEU A 169 -0.02 -4.56 13.18
N PHE A 170 1.16 -5.12 12.94
CA PHE A 170 1.94 -4.89 11.74
C PHE A 170 1.69 -6.00 10.73
N TYR A 171 1.21 -5.63 9.54
CA TYR A 171 1.17 -6.50 8.39
C TYR A 171 2.41 -6.25 7.53
N LEU A 172 3.26 -7.28 7.41
CA LEU A 172 4.51 -7.23 6.67
C LEU A 172 4.43 -8.20 5.48
N ASP A 173 4.56 -7.66 4.28
CA ASP A 173 4.59 -8.39 3.03
C ASP A 173 5.74 -7.84 2.17
N PRO A 174 7.00 -8.07 2.58
CA PRO A 174 8.17 -7.52 1.89
C PRO A 174 8.30 -8.10 0.47
N PRO A 175 8.92 -7.37 -0.48
CA PRO A 175 9.21 -7.90 -1.81
C PRO A 175 10.03 -9.19 -1.70
N TYR A 176 9.61 -10.23 -2.43
CA TYR A 176 10.31 -11.52 -2.43
C TYR A 176 11.72 -11.34 -3.01
N ALA A 177 12.71 -11.41 -2.14
CA ALA A 177 14.07 -11.79 -2.44
C ALA A 177 14.37 -12.97 -1.51
N ASP A 178 15.38 -13.80 -1.74
CA ASP A 178 15.70 -15.01 -0.97
C ASP A 178 15.78 -14.74 0.54
N TYR A 179 14.63 -14.79 1.22
CA TYR A 179 14.54 -14.54 2.66
C TYR A 179 14.73 -15.83 3.45
N ARG A 180 15.59 -15.80 4.45
CA ARG A 180 15.58 -16.79 5.52
C ARG A 180 14.49 -16.40 6.53
N ILE A 181 13.58 -17.33 6.81
CA ILE A 181 12.54 -17.17 7.82
C ILE A 181 13.06 -17.82 9.11
N GLU A 182 13.21 -17.03 10.16
CA GLU A 182 13.54 -17.50 11.49
C GLU A 182 12.37 -17.20 12.43
N GLU A 183 11.86 -18.22 13.12
CA GLU A 183 10.93 -18.03 14.24
C GLU A 183 11.72 -17.60 15.48
N VAL A 184 11.40 -16.43 16.03
CA VAL A 184 11.99 -15.94 17.26
C VAL A 184 10.91 -15.78 18.30
N THR A 185 11.08 -16.44 19.44
CA THR A 185 10.18 -16.28 20.57
C THR A 185 10.66 -15.12 21.44
N ARG A 186 9.85 -14.09 21.57
CA ARG A 186 10.12 -12.95 22.45
C ARG A 186 9.30 -13.06 23.73
N THR A 187 9.98 -12.95 24.86
CA THR A 187 9.33 -12.81 26.17
C THR A 187 9.10 -11.33 26.45
N SER A 188 7.87 -10.94 26.77
CA SER A 188 7.58 -9.55 27.16
C SER A 188 8.32 -9.17 28.43
N THR A 189 9.13 -8.12 28.39
CA THR A 189 9.85 -7.57 29.55
C THR A 189 9.07 -6.48 30.29
N LEU A 190 7.80 -6.20 29.92
CA LEU A 190 6.96 -5.30 30.66
C LEU A 190 6.46 -5.99 31.94
N ALA A 191 7.24 -5.88 32.99
CA ALA A 191 6.89 -6.33 34.33
C ALA A 191 5.81 -5.42 34.93
N GLY A 192 4.55 -5.76 34.70
CA GLY A 192 3.49 -5.51 35.66
C GLY A 192 3.46 -6.71 36.61
N SER A 193 3.46 -6.49 37.91
CA SER A 193 3.51 -7.49 38.97
C SER A 193 2.39 -8.55 38.81
N GLY A 194 2.69 -9.63 38.11
CA GLY A 194 1.82 -10.77 37.92
C GLY A 194 2.53 -11.85 37.11
N ASN A 195 2.55 -13.06 37.59
CA ASN A 195 3.37 -14.19 37.15
C ASN A 195 2.96 -14.81 35.79
N ASN A 196 2.48 -14.01 34.81
CA ASN A 196 2.17 -14.47 33.46
C ASN A 196 3.10 -13.79 32.47
N GLN A 197 4.20 -14.47 32.12
CA GLN A 197 5.02 -14.14 30.98
C GLN A 197 4.29 -14.58 29.72
N THR A 198 3.77 -13.64 28.94
CA THR A 198 3.19 -13.94 27.64
C THR A 198 4.32 -14.07 26.62
N GLN A 199 4.44 -15.22 25.99
CA GLN A 199 5.37 -15.45 24.88
C GLN A 199 4.68 -15.09 23.58
N TYR A 200 5.34 -14.28 22.77
CA TYR A 200 4.91 -13.94 21.42
C TYR A 200 5.84 -14.63 20.42
N ALA A 201 5.26 -15.31 19.41
CA ALA A 201 6.01 -15.81 18.28
C ALA A 201 6.17 -14.66 17.26
N GLU A 202 7.40 -14.28 16.98
CA GLU A 202 7.74 -13.29 15.96
C GLU A 202 8.45 -13.97 14.80
N LEU A 203 8.09 -13.64 13.55
CA LEU A 203 8.79 -14.09 12.36
C LEU A 203 9.80 -13.03 11.97
N ILE A 204 11.08 -13.37 12.02
CA ILE A 204 12.14 -12.53 11.47
C ILE A 204 12.41 -13.00 10.04
N ILE A 205 12.15 -12.14 9.08
CA ILE A 205 12.45 -12.36 7.68
C ILE A 205 13.71 -11.59 7.34
N ARG A 206 14.78 -12.32 6.98
CA ARG A 206 16.07 -11.71 6.61
C ARG A 206 16.37 -11.98 5.14
N ASN A 207 17.00 -11.01 4.51
CA ASN A 207 17.42 -11.08 3.11
C ASN A 207 18.96 -10.94 3.00
N PHE A 208 19.73 -11.78 3.70
CA PHE A 208 21.18 -11.90 3.58
C PHE A 208 21.65 -13.29 3.96
#